data_585f117fc993bbdb8c10af6dddd624e0
#
_entry.id   585f117fc993bbdb8c10af6dddd624e0
#
_cell.length_a   1.000
_cell.length_b   1.000
_cell.length_c   1.000
_cell.angle_alpha   90.00
_cell.angle_beta   90.00
_cell.angle_gamma   90.00
#
_symmetry.space_group_name_H-M   'P 1'
#
loop_
_entity.id
_entity.type
_entity.pdbx_description
1 polymer ?
#
loop_
_entity_poly.entity_id
_entity_poly.type
_entity_poly.pdbx_seq_one_letter_code
_entity_poly.pdbx_strand_id
1 'polypeptide(L)'
;MKKKVLYVSGSVGLGHVNRDLEIAAELYRQNPEVEVSWLAAAPASNVIKDAGERLLPEATQWANENIPAEDAGKGEAFHMSVLKYLLLARKEWEQNVELFRKVTSKERFDLVIGDETYEISIALKKQHLQKNYAYVMMYDFVGLDSMTKNPIEKLSVYVWNKIWAKGYKTPSRFVDLTIFIGEEEDIPDTKLGFLLPHRRVWARARSLQCVGYVLPFASEEYADKGKIRERLGYGKERLIICSIGGTSIGKDLLELCGRAFPIVKKTLPDVRMILVCGPRLTPASLSVPNGVEVREYIPKLYEHFAASDIAIIQGGGTTTLELTALRRPFLFFPLEGHFEQQLHIAGRLARHGAGIKHIYSQTTPEILADAIIKNIDKEATWPPIRTDGAEKAAKLINQILNGTL
;
A
#
# COMPACT_ATOMS: atom_id res chain seq x y z
N MET A 1 19.09 -5.16 -28.56
CA MET A 1 18.13 -6.25 -28.23
C MET A 1 17.30 -5.74 -27.06
N LYS A 2 15.98 -5.81 -27.18
CA LYS A 2 15.09 -5.37 -26.07
C LYS A 2 15.39 -6.16 -24.80
N LYS A 3 15.38 -5.49 -23.66
CA LYS A 3 15.53 -6.08 -22.33
C LYS A 3 14.17 -6.52 -21.80
N LYS A 4 14.02 -7.81 -21.52
CA LYS A 4 12.75 -8.37 -21.03
C LYS A 4 12.70 -8.37 -19.52
N VAL A 5 11.69 -7.73 -18.97
CA VAL A 5 11.44 -7.61 -17.53
C VAL A 5 10.12 -8.29 -17.18
N LEU A 6 10.12 -9.14 -16.18
CA LEU A 6 8.90 -9.63 -15.53
C LEU A 6 8.64 -8.82 -14.28
N TYR A 7 7.51 -8.13 -14.22
CA TYR A 7 7.07 -7.43 -13.02
C TYR A 7 5.99 -8.26 -12.32
N VAL A 8 6.26 -8.68 -11.10
CA VAL A 8 5.30 -9.37 -10.23
C VAL A 8 4.80 -8.36 -9.21
N SER A 9 3.61 -7.86 -9.44
CA SER A 9 3.00 -6.83 -8.58
C SER A 9 2.25 -7.44 -7.41
N GLY A 10 2.39 -6.85 -6.23
CA GLY A 10 1.65 -7.21 -5.05
C GLY A 10 0.14 -7.09 -5.27
N SER A 11 -0.64 -7.99 -4.69
CA SER A 11 -2.09 -8.08 -4.93
C SER A 11 -2.94 -7.59 -3.78
N VAL A 12 -2.38 -7.28 -2.61
CA VAL A 12 -3.14 -6.80 -1.45
C VAL A 12 -3.49 -5.32 -1.62
N GLY A 13 -4.76 -5.06 -1.98
CA GLY A 13 -5.24 -3.73 -2.29
C GLY A 13 -4.84 -3.24 -3.69
N LEU A 14 -4.92 -1.93 -3.92
CA LEU A 14 -4.55 -1.28 -5.19
C LEU A 14 -3.33 -0.36 -5.07
N GLY A 15 -2.84 -0.14 -3.87
CA GLY A 15 -1.71 0.75 -3.61
C GLY A 15 -0.43 0.28 -4.30
N HIS A 16 -0.14 -1.01 -4.23
CA HIS A 16 1.03 -1.63 -4.84
C HIS A 16 1.05 -1.44 -6.35
N VAL A 17 0.00 -1.88 -7.03
CA VAL A 17 -0.06 -1.84 -8.50
C VAL A 17 0.03 -0.43 -9.07
N ASN A 18 -0.60 0.57 -8.43
CA ASN A 18 -0.51 1.95 -8.87
C ASN A 18 0.93 2.47 -8.78
N ARG A 19 1.62 2.19 -7.69
CA ARG A 19 3.03 2.50 -7.48
C ARG A 19 3.94 1.79 -8.49
N ASP A 20 3.69 0.51 -8.73
CA ASP A 20 4.46 -0.31 -9.65
C ASP A 20 4.37 0.18 -11.09
N LEU A 21 3.18 0.62 -11.51
CA LEU A 21 2.95 1.23 -12.81
C LEU A 21 3.74 2.54 -12.98
N GLU A 22 3.85 3.37 -11.94
CA GLU A 22 4.64 4.58 -11.99
C GLU A 22 6.15 4.29 -12.09
N ILE A 23 6.63 3.26 -11.37
CA ILE A 23 8.02 2.81 -11.51
C ILE A 23 8.27 2.26 -12.92
N ALA A 24 7.33 1.53 -13.49
CA ALA A 24 7.45 1.00 -14.84
C ALA A 24 7.40 2.11 -15.91
N ALA A 25 6.51 3.10 -15.75
CA ALA A 25 6.46 4.27 -16.64
C ALA A 25 7.79 5.03 -16.65
N GLU A 26 8.37 5.23 -15.47
CA GLU A 26 9.66 5.87 -15.33
C GLU A 26 10.80 5.01 -15.89
N LEU A 27 10.71 3.69 -15.76
CA LEU A 27 11.65 2.74 -16.36
C LEU A 27 11.62 2.83 -17.89
N TYR A 28 10.44 2.93 -18.53
CA TYR A 28 10.29 3.14 -19.96
C TYR A 28 10.86 4.49 -20.41
N ARG A 29 10.61 5.55 -19.62
CA ARG A 29 11.13 6.90 -19.90
C ARG A 29 12.67 6.92 -19.92
N GLN A 30 13.29 6.24 -18.97
CA GLN A 30 14.75 6.16 -18.85
C GLN A 30 15.38 5.16 -19.83
N ASN A 31 14.66 4.11 -20.23
CA ASN A 31 15.16 3.04 -21.08
C ASN A 31 14.05 2.51 -22.01
N PRO A 32 13.90 3.12 -23.21
CA PRO A 32 12.89 2.69 -24.19
C PRO A 32 13.08 1.27 -24.75
N GLU A 33 14.24 0.64 -24.53
CA GLU A 33 14.52 -0.74 -24.94
C GLU A 33 13.95 -1.79 -23.97
N VAL A 34 13.38 -1.38 -22.85
CA VAL A 34 12.75 -2.29 -21.88
C VAL A 34 11.38 -2.72 -22.36
N GLU A 35 11.08 -4.01 -22.20
CA GLU A 35 9.76 -4.59 -22.43
C GLU A 35 9.31 -5.30 -21.15
N VAL A 36 8.28 -4.74 -20.49
CA VAL A 36 7.75 -5.27 -19.23
C VAL A 36 6.57 -6.20 -19.51
N SER A 37 6.59 -7.36 -18.90
CA SER A 37 5.44 -8.28 -18.80
C SER A 37 5.02 -8.37 -17.35
N TRP A 38 3.71 -8.41 -17.11
CA TRP A 38 3.16 -8.34 -15.76
C TRP A 38 2.53 -9.64 -15.31
N LEU A 39 2.66 -9.92 -14.02
CA LEU A 39 2.02 -11.02 -13.32
C LEU A 39 1.40 -10.49 -12.02
N ALA A 40 0.07 -10.53 -11.93
CA ALA A 40 -0.68 -10.07 -10.75
C ALA A 40 -2.08 -10.68 -10.73
N ALA A 41 -2.67 -10.86 -9.54
CA ALA A 41 -4.06 -11.25 -9.37
C ALA A 41 -5.02 -10.04 -9.48
N ALA A 42 -6.31 -10.30 -9.64
CA ALA A 42 -7.34 -9.26 -9.53
C ALA A 42 -7.45 -8.75 -8.06
N PRO A 43 -7.71 -7.44 -7.82
CA PRO A 43 -8.05 -6.41 -8.81
C PRO A 43 -6.85 -5.76 -9.49
N ALA A 44 -5.61 -5.99 -9.05
CA ALA A 44 -4.40 -5.37 -9.61
C ALA A 44 -4.25 -5.67 -11.11
N SER A 45 -4.54 -6.90 -11.55
CA SER A 45 -4.49 -7.28 -12.96
C SER A 45 -5.44 -6.47 -13.86
N ASN A 46 -6.57 -5.99 -13.33
CA ASN A 46 -7.49 -5.13 -14.08
C ASN A 46 -6.87 -3.74 -14.28
N VAL A 47 -6.26 -3.17 -13.24
CA VAL A 47 -5.58 -1.87 -13.32
C VAL A 47 -4.43 -1.92 -14.33
N ILE A 48 -3.66 -3.01 -14.35
CA ILE A 48 -2.57 -3.23 -15.33
C ILE A 48 -3.12 -3.26 -16.76
N LYS A 49 -4.23 -3.98 -17.00
CA LYS A 49 -4.88 -4.03 -18.31
C LYS A 49 -5.41 -2.66 -18.75
N ASP A 50 -6.04 -1.93 -17.83
CA ASP A 50 -6.61 -0.61 -18.10
C ASP A 50 -5.50 0.41 -18.41
N ALA A 51 -4.29 0.21 -17.86
CA ALA A 51 -3.10 0.98 -18.20
C ALA A 51 -2.49 0.60 -19.57
N GLY A 52 -3.02 -0.40 -20.26
CA GLY A 52 -2.51 -0.86 -21.55
C GLY A 52 -1.25 -1.72 -21.49
N GLU A 53 -0.89 -2.21 -20.32
CA GLU A 53 0.30 -3.00 -20.07
C GLU A 53 0.14 -4.48 -20.49
N ARG A 54 1.26 -5.13 -20.81
CA ARG A 54 1.29 -6.54 -21.21
C ARG A 54 1.11 -7.47 -19.99
N LEU A 55 -0.13 -7.83 -19.69
CA LEU A 55 -0.42 -8.84 -18.66
C LEU A 55 -0.24 -10.25 -19.24
N LEU A 56 0.51 -11.12 -18.55
CA LEU A 56 0.68 -12.51 -18.96
C LEU A 56 -0.63 -13.30 -18.79
N PRO A 57 -0.94 -14.26 -19.70
CA PRO A 57 -2.13 -15.11 -19.58
C PRO A 57 -2.19 -15.88 -18.25
N GLU A 58 -1.03 -16.24 -17.71
CA GLU A 58 -0.87 -16.94 -16.45
C GLU A 58 -1.37 -16.14 -15.23
N ALA A 59 -1.53 -14.83 -15.35
CA ALA A 59 -2.08 -13.95 -14.30
C ALA A 59 -3.48 -14.39 -13.84
N THR A 60 -4.27 -15.05 -14.70
CA THR A 60 -5.58 -15.61 -14.33
C THR A 60 -5.50 -16.74 -13.30
N GLN A 61 -4.33 -17.36 -13.15
CA GLN A 61 -4.04 -18.43 -12.20
C GLN A 61 -3.23 -17.95 -11.01
N TRP A 62 -2.78 -16.66 -11.00
CA TRP A 62 -2.06 -16.08 -9.87
C TRP A 62 -2.99 -15.96 -8.68
N ALA A 63 -2.57 -16.48 -7.52
CA ALA A 63 -3.42 -16.51 -6.35
C ALA A 63 -3.67 -15.10 -5.80
N ASN A 64 -4.89 -14.87 -5.36
CA ASN A 64 -5.35 -13.56 -4.88
C ASN A 64 -5.13 -13.43 -3.37
N GLU A 65 -4.07 -12.76 -2.97
CA GLU A 65 -3.70 -12.53 -1.56
C GLU A 65 -4.67 -11.63 -0.78
N ASN A 66 -5.60 -10.94 -1.47
CA ASN A 66 -6.69 -10.24 -0.77
C ASN A 66 -7.61 -11.22 -0.04
N ILE A 67 -7.79 -12.44 -0.55
CA ILE A 67 -8.67 -13.44 0.08
C ILE A 67 -8.17 -13.81 1.47
N PRO A 68 -6.93 -14.32 1.67
CA PRO A 68 -6.42 -14.60 3.00
C PRO A 68 -6.33 -13.36 3.91
N ALA A 69 -6.07 -12.17 3.34
CA ALA A 69 -6.06 -10.93 4.12
C ALA A 69 -7.45 -10.59 4.67
N GLU A 70 -8.49 -10.64 3.84
CA GLU A 70 -9.88 -10.41 4.24
C GLU A 70 -10.39 -11.50 5.20
N ASP A 71 -10.05 -12.77 4.95
CA ASP A 71 -10.40 -13.87 5.84
C ASP A 71 -9.71 -13.74 7.21
N ALA A 72 -8.51 -13.19 7.26
CA ALA A 72 -7.83 -12.89 8.51
C ALA A 72 -8.52 -11.77 9.32
N GLY A 73 -9.29 -10.91 8.67
CA GLY A 73 -10.12 -9.87 9.29
C GLY A 73 -11.54 -10.31 9.66
N LYS A 74 -12.00 -11.48 9.21
CA LYS A 74 -13.37 -11.93 9.49
C LYS A 74 -13.61 -12.22 10.98
N GLY A 75 -14.73 -11.72 11.48
CA GLY A 75 -15.23 -11.96 12.84
C GLY A 75 -14.83 -10.89 13.85
N GLU A 76 -13.98 -9.94 13.49
CA GLU A 76 -13.60 -8.79 14.33
C GLU A 76 -13.75 -7.51 13.52
N ALA A 77 -14.52 -6.55 14.03
CA ALA A 77 -14.72 -5.26 13.38
C ALA A 77 -13.40 -4.50 13.29
N PHE A 78 -13.03 -4.08 12.08
CA PHE A 78 -11.86 -3.24 11.81
C PHE A 78 -10.51 -3.81 12.33
N HIS A 79 -10.34 -5.13 12.26
CA HIS A 79 -9.17 -5.85 12.76
C HIS A 79 -8.62 -6.83 11.72
N MET A 80 -7.30 -7.10 11.77
CA MET A 80 -6.65 -8.14 10.98
C MET A 80 -5.58 -8.87 11.81
N SER A 81 -5.65 -10.20 11.89
CA SER A 81 -4.65 -11.03 12.59
C SER A 81 -3.51 -11.43 11.66
N VAL A 82 -2.29 -11.03 11.98
CA VAL A 82 -1.07 -11.41 11.24
C VAL A 82 -0.86 -12.92 11.26
N LEU A 83 -1.08 -13.57 12.41
CA LEU A 83 -0.93 -15.03 12.52
C LEU A 83 -1.90 -15.77 11.61
N LYS A 84 -3.17 -15.36 11.61
CA LYS A 84 -4.20 -15.96 10.76
C LYS A 84 -3.89 -15.77 9.28
N TYR A 85 -3.44 -14.57 8.90
CA TYR A 85 -2.99 -14.27 7.53
C TYR A 85 -1.86 -15.20 7.09
N LEU A 86 -0.77 -15.31 7.87
CA LEU A 86 0.38 -16.14 7.53
C LEU A 86 0.04 -17.63 7.38
N LEU A 87 -0.96 -18.12 8.13
CA LEU A 87 -1.44 -19.50 8.03
C LEU A 87 -2.26 -19.70 6.74
N LEU A 88 -3.14 -18.75 6.43
CA LEU A 88 -4.02 -18.84 5.27
C LEU A 88 -3.25 -18.62 3.95
N ALA A 89 -2.31 -17.68 3.90
CA ALA A 89 -1.57 -17.35 2.68
C ALA A 89 -0.59 -18.44 2.21
N ARG A 90 -0.32 -19.45 3.01
CA ARG A 90 0.68 -20.47 2.69
C ARG A 90 0.36 -21.25 1.40
N LYS A 91 -0.90 -21.60 1.20
CA LYS A 91 -1.35 -22.35 0.01
C LYS A 91 -1.23 -21.51 -1.25
N GLU A 92 -1.63 -20.25 -1.16
CA GLU A 92 -1.52 -19.27 -2.22
C GLU A 92 -0.05 -19.04 -2.61
N TRP A 93 0.83 -18.95 -1.65
CA TRP A 93 2.27 -18.82 -1.88
C TRP A 93 2.87 -20.04 -2.61
N GLU A 94 2.49 -21.26 -2.23
CA GLU A 94 2.93 -22.48 -2.91
C GLU A 94 2.44 -22.49 -4.37
N GLN A 95 1.20 -22.09 -4.63
CA GLN A 95 0.64 -21.95 -5.97
C GLN A 95 1.39 -20.90 -6.80
N ASN A 96 1.67 -19.73 -6.23
CA ASN A 96 2.38 -18.65 -6.89
C ASN A 96 3.80 -19.05 -7.27
N VAL A 97 4.54 -19.74 -6.39
CA VAL A 97 5.89 -20.25 -6.68
C VAL A 97 5.87 -21.24 -7.84
N GLU A 98 4.90 -22.15 -7.90
CA GLU A 98 4.79 -23.12 -8.99
C GLU A 98 4.46 -22.44 -10.32
N LEU A 99 3.54 -21.47 -10.30
CA LEU A 99 3.18 -20.71 -11.50
C LEU A 99 4.34 -19.84 -11.97
N PHE A 100 5.05 -19.17 -11.07
CA PHE A 100 6.23 -18.40 -11.37
C PHE A 100 7.33 -19.26 -12.03
N ARG A 101 7.53 -20.48 -11.51
CA ARG A 101 8.46 -21.45 -12.12
C ARG A 101 8.08 -21.80 -13.55
N LYS A 102 6.78 -22.02 -13.83
CA LYS A 102 6.29 -22.28 -15.19
C LYS A 102 6.53 -21.10 -16.12
N VAL A 103 6.24 -19.89 -15.68
CA VAL A 103 6.43 -18.67 -16.46
C VAL A 103 7.91 -18.47 -16.81
N THR A 104 8.80 -18.54 -15.82
CA THR A 104 10.24 -18.31 -16.01
C THR A 104 10.98 -19.45 -16.73
N SER A 105 10.39 -20.65 -16.80
CA SER A 105 10.91 -21.74 -17.63
C SER A 105 10.45 -21.67 -19.10
N LYS A 106 9.29 -21.07 -19.36
CA LYS A 106 8.69 -20.91 -20.68
C LYS A 106 9.25 -19.71 -21.45
N GLU A 107 9.48 -18.60 -20.74
CA GLU A 107 10.04 -17.36 -21.30
C GLU A 107 11.26 -16.92 -20.50
N ARG A 108 12.33 -16.50 -21.23
CA ARG A 108 13.53 -15.96 -20.60
C ARG A 108 13.34 -14.47 -20.33
N PHE A 109 13.60 -14.05 -19.10
CA PHE A 109 13.66 -12.67 -18.68
C PHE A 109 15.10 -12.28 -18.34
N ASP A 110 15.47 -11.03 -18.59
CA ASP A 110 16.74 -10.45 -18.14
C ASP A 110 16.67 -10.04 -16.66
N LEU A 111 15.47 -9.60 -16.24
CA LEU A 111 15.20 -9.13 -14.89
C LEU A 111 13.80 -9.53 -14.44
N VAL A 112 13.68 -9.83 -13.15
CA VAL A 112 12.40 -9.96 -12.43
C VAL A 112 12.35 -8.90 -11.34
N ILE A 113 11.26 -8.15 -11.29
CA ILE A 113 10.93 -7.22 -10.19
C ILE A 113 9.79 -7.84 -9.40
N GLY A 114 9.99 -8.04 -8.12
CA GLY A 114 8.97 -8.56 -7.20
C GLY A 114 8.61 -7.54 -6.14
N ASP A 115 7.34 -7.11 -6.15
CA ASP A 115 6.80 -6.26 -5.10
C ASP A 115 6.26 -7.15 -3.98
N GLU A 116 6.95 -7.15 -2.84
CA GLU A 116 6.65 -7.99 -1.66
C GLU A 116 6.51 -9.50 -1.93
N THR A 117 7.13 -10.01 -2.98
CA THR A 117 7.10 -11.43 -3.38
C THR A 117 7.98 -12.30 -2.46
N TYR A 118 7.61 -12.37 -1.19
CA TYR A 118 8.37 -13.11 -0.15
C TYR A 118 8.48 -14.59 -0.46
N GLU A 119 7.43 -15.21 -1.02
CA GLU A 119 7.37 -16.62 -1.40
C GLU A 119 8.40 -16.96 -2.49
N ILE A 120 8.57 -16.09 -3.49
CA ILE A 120 9.58 -16.25 -4.55
C ILE A 120 10.98 -16.14 -3.95
N SER A 121 11.23 -15.13 -3.11
CA SER A 121 12.51 -14.93 -2.42
C SER A 121 12.88 -16.13 -1.54
N ILE A 122 11.90 -16.70 -0.81
CA ILE A 122 12.08 -17.89 0.02
C ILE A 122 12.37 -19.13 -0.86
N ALA A 123 11.64 -19.29 -1.95
CA ALA A 123 11.81 -20.42 -2.87
C ALA A 123 13.18 -20.41 -3.56
N LEU A 124 13.67 -19.23 -3.98
CA LEU A 124 15.03 -19.04 -4.49
C LEU A 124 16.07 -19.43 -3.43
N LYS A 125 15.90 -18.96 -2.18
CA LYS A 125 16.80 -19.27 -1.06
C LYS A 125 16.87 -20.76 -0.72
N LYS A 126 15.75 -21.48 -0.90
CA LYS A 126 15.66 -22.93 -0.71
C LYS A 126 16.05 -23.73 -1.94
N GLN A 127 16.47 -23.08 -3.03
CA GLN A 127 16.81 -23.71 -4.33
C GLN A 127 15.63 -24.48 -4.97
N HIS A 128 14.39 -24.11 -4.64
CA HIS A 128 13.20 -24.64 -5.31
C HIS A 128 12.96 -23.97 -6.65
N LEU A 129 13.59 -22.82 -6.90
CA LEU A 129 13.59 -22.09 -8.18
C LEU A 129 15.02 -21.95 -8.69
N GLN A 130 15.20 -22.08 -10.01
CA GLN A 130 16.47 -21.76 -10.68
C GLN A 130 16.47 -20.28 -11.03
N LYS A 131 17.58 -19.58 -10.75
CA LYS A 131 17.76 -18.17 -11.03
C LYS A 131 18.65 -18.00 -12.27
N ASN A 132 18.07 -17.58 -13.38
CA ASN A 132 18.76 -17.25 -14.64
C ASN A 132 18.46 -15.81 -15.10
N TYR A 133 17.99 -14.97 -14.19
CA TYR A 133 17.63 -13.55 -14.34
C TYR A 133 18.18 -12.76 -13.16
N ALA A 134 18.34 -11.46 -13.30
CA ALA A 134 18.53 -10.60 -12.14
C ALA A 134 17.21 -10.47 -11.36
N TYR A 135 17.26 -10.36 -10.01
CA TYR A 135 16.05 -10.27 -9.18
C TYR A 135 16.11 -9.06 -8.28
N VAL A 136 15.13 -8.18 -8.45
CA VAL A 136 14.89 -7.01 -7.62
C VAL A 136 13.72 -7.31 -6.67
N MET A 137 13.92 -7.09 -5.37
CA MET A 137 12.87 -7.23 -4.36
C MET A 137 12.54 -5.88 -3.75
N MET A 138 11.27 -5.48 -3.79
CA MET A 138 10.77 -4.27 -3.16
C MET A 138 10.10 -4.57 -1.82
N TYR A 139 10.24 -3.64 -0.89
CA TYR A 139 9.76 -3.73 0.49
C TYR A 139 9.04 -2.45 0.91
N ASP A 140 7.94 -2.59 1.63
CA ASP A 140 7.22 -1.50 2.31
C ASP A 140 7.53 -1.46 3.80
N PHE A 141 8.02 -2.56 4.36
CA PHE A 141 8.41 -2.67 5.76
C PHE A 141 9.59 -3.64 5.94
N VAL A 142 10.23 -3.58 7.11
CA VAL A 142 11.33 -4.45 7.48
C VAL A 142 10.96 -5.22 8.74
N GLY A 143 10.71 -6.53 8.58
CA GLY A 143 10.30 -7.42 9.67
C GLY A 143 8.84 -7.26 10.07
N LEU A 144 8.34 -8.22 10.82
CA LEU A 144 6.98 -8.27 11.32
C LEU A 144 6.90 -7.80 12.77
N ASP A 145 5.71 -7.37 13.21
CA ASP A 145 5.40 -7.09 14.60
C ASP A 145 4.06 -7.72 14.99
N SER A 146 3.93 -8.13 16.25
CA SER A 146 2.64 -8.55 16.80
C SER A 146 2.00 -7.39 17.55
N MET A 147 0.79 -7.06 17.16
CA MET A 147 -0.01 -6.01 17.79
C MET A 147 -0.92 -6.55 18.90
N THR A 148 -0.84 -7.85 19.20
CA THR A 148 -1.70 -8.49 20.18
C THR A 148 -0.91 -8.93 21.43
N LYS A 149 -1.65 -9.30 22.50
CA LYS A 149 -1.08 -9.93 23.69
C LYS A 149 -0.90 -11.44 23.53
N ASN A 150 -1.36 -12.02 22.41
CA ASN A 150 -1.31 -13.47 22.18
C ASN A 150 0.14 -13.98 22.11
N PRO A 151 0.57 -14.88 23.02
CA PRO A 151 1.94 -15.37 23.04
C PRO A 151 2.30 -16.24 21.83
N ILE A 152 1.32 -16.92 21.22
CA ILE A 152 1.52 -17.74 20.03
C ILE A 152 1.84 -16.84 18.83
N GLU A 153 1.10 -15.73 18.66
CA GLU A 153 1.38 -14.76 17.59
C GLU A 153 2.77 -14.14 17.79
N LYS A 154 3.11 -13.71 19.01
CA LYS A 154 4.43 -13.15 19.32
C LYS A 154 5.56 -14.12 19.00
N LEU A 155 5.40 -15.40 19.35
CA LEU A 155 6.37 -16.44 19.03
C LEU A 155 6.47 -16.65 17.51
N SER A 156 5.36 -16.71 16.80
CA SER A 156 5.32 -16.82 15.34
C SER A 156 6.05 -15.66 14.66
N VAL A 157 5.74 -14.44 15.04
CA VAL A 157 6.43 -13.24 14.55
C VAL A 157 7.94 -13.29 14.83
N TYR A 158 8.34 -13.72 16.03
CA TYR A 158 9.76 -13.89 16.36
C TYR A 158 10.45 -14.92 15.45
N VAL A 159 9.80 -16.06 15.18
CA VAL A 159 10.34 -17.09 14.28
C VAL A 159 10.50 -16.54 12.85
N TRP A 160 9.52 -15.82 12.34
CA TRP A 160 9.59 -15.18 11.03
C TRP A 160 10.72 -14.13 10.97
N ASN A 161 10.84 -13.28 11.97
CA ASN A 161 11.91 -12.29 12.06
C ASN A 161 13.30 -12.93 12.18
N LYS A 162 13.42 -14.08 12.84
CA LYS A 162 14.65 -14.88 12.87
C LYS A 162 15.02 -15.41 11.49
N ILE A 163 14.04 -15.87 10.70
CA ILE A 163 14.24 -16.29 9.31
C ILE A 163 14.65 -15.08 8.45
N TRP A 164 13.98 -13.94 8.64
CA TRP A 164 14.30 -12.69 7.96
C TRP A 164 15.74 -12.25 8.24
N ALA A 165 16.14 -12.25 9.50
CA ALA A 165 17.47 -11.85 9.94
C ALA A 165 18.58 -12.86 9.60
N LYS A 166 18.24 -14.12 9.21
CA LYS A 166 19.26 -15.16 8.96
C LYS A 166 20.22 -14.74 7.84
N GLY A 167 21.52 -14.72 8.17
CA GLY A 167 22.57 -14.41 7.19
C GLY A 167 22.55 -12.96 6.69
N TYR A 168 22.01 -12.01 7.48
CA TYR A 168 21.88 -10.60 7.04
C TYR A 168 23.23 -9.92 6.78
N LYS A 169 24.33 -10.36 7.43
CA LYS A 169 25.67 -9.82 7.23
C LYS A 169 26.34 -10.32 5.93
N THR A 170 25.75 -11.28 5.25
CA THR A 170 26.31 -11.85 4.02
C THR A 170 25.50 -11.36 2.83
N PRO A 171 26.13 -10.89 1.75
CA PRO A 171 25.40 -10.50 0.53
C PRO A 171 24.47 -11.61 0.06
N SER A 172 23.29 -11.24 -0.43
CA SER A 172 22.36 -12.21 -0.98
C SER A 172 22.89 -12.72 -2.31
N ARG A 173 22.87 -14.04 -2.52
CA ARG A 173 23.15 -14.66 -3.83
C ARG A 173 21.91 -14.75 -4.70
N PHE A 174 20.75 -14.44 -4.14
CA PHE A 174 19.44 -14.67 -4.79
C PHE A 174 18.71 -13.38 -5.12
N VAL A 175 19.01 -12.28 -4.42
CA VAL A 175 18.44 -10.96 -4.68
C VAL A 175 19.60 -10.03 -5.05
N ASP A 176 19.54 -9.44 -6.25
CA ASP A 176 20.60 -8.58 -6.78
C ASP A 176 20.44 -7.14 -6.31
N LEU A 177 19.19 -6.70 -6.11
CA LEU A 177 18.87 -5.37 -5.60
C LEU A 177 17.67 -5.46 -4.64
N THR A 178 17.79 -4.77 -3.52
CA THR A 178 16.68 -4.57 -2.57
C THR A 178 16.31 -3.10 -2.53
N ILE A 179 15.04 -2.79 -2.75
CA ILE A 179 14.48 -1.44 -2.73
C ILE A 179 13.48 -1.33 -1.58
N PHE A 180 13.54 -0.24 -0.84
CA PHE A 180 12.53 0.13 0.15
C PHE A 180 11.77 1.36 -0.37
N ILE A 181 10.44 1.25 -0.41
CA ILE A 181 9.56 2.34 -0.84
C ILE A 181 9.27 3.24 0.37
N GLY A 182 10.14 4.20 0.57
CA GLY A 182 10.13 5.12 1.71
C GLY A 182 11.50 5.69 1.97
N GLU A 183 11.60 6.47 3.03
CA GLU A 183 12.85 7.01 3.55
C GLU A 183 13.44 6.08 4.62
N GLU A 184 14.74 6.16 4.90
CA GLU A 184 15.38 5.31 5.92
C GLU A 184 14.74 5.50 7.29
N GLU A 185 14.29 6.72 7.56
CA GLU A 185 13.61 7.11 8.80
C GLU A 185 12.24 6.42 8.99
N ASP A 186 11.61 5.97 7.90
CA ASP A 186 10.36 5.21 7.96
C ASP A 186 10.56 3.78 8.49
N ILE A 187 11.80 3.27 8.41
CA ILE A 187 12.15 2.01 9.03
C ILE A 187 12.28 2.23 10.55
N PRO A 188 11.44 1.59 11.39
CA PRO A 188 11.51 1.74 12.83
C PRO A 188 12.89 1.39 13.38
N ASP A 189 13.44 2.25 14.25
CA ASP A 189 14.72 1.97 14.91
C ASP A 189 14.54 1.04 16.13
N THR A 190 13.98 -0.13 15.88
CA THR A 190 13.71 -1.16 16.85
C THR A 190 14.36 -2.48 16.41
N LYS A 191 14.55 -3.41 17.36
CA LYS A 191 15.06 -4.76 17.03
C LYS A 191 13.99 -5.59 16.34
N LEU A 192 14.40 -6.48 15.44
CA LEU A 192 13.56 -7.53 14.88
C LEU A 192 13.05 -8.54 15.93
N GLY A 193 13.66 -8.56 17.10
CA GLY A 193 13.30 -9.40 18.24
C GLY A 193 14.46 -9.57 19.21
N PHE A 194 14.26 -10.37 20.26
CA PHE A 194 15.31 -10.67 21.25
C PHE A 194 16.53 -11.33 20.57
N LEU A 195 17.72 -10.79 20.82
CA LEU A 195 19.00 -11.20 20.18
C LEU A 195 19.04 -11.07 18.64
N LEU A 196 18.06 -10.41 18.01
CA LEU A 196 18.08 -10.11 16.59
C LEU A 196 18.59 -8.68 16.34
N PRO A 197 19.06 -8.36 15.11
CA PRO A 197 19.55 -7.03 14.79
C PRO A 197 18.44 -5.96 14.86
N HIS A 198 18.83 -4.71 14.98
CA HIS A 198 17.96 -3.58 14.70
C HIS A 198 17.58 -3.58 13.21
N ARG A 199 16.36 -3.13 12.89
CA ARG A 199 15.84 -3.09 11.51
C ARG A 199 16.73 -2.23 10.59
N ARG A 200 17.15 -1.06 11.03
CA ARG A 200 18.08 -0.19 10.26
C ARG A 200 19.46 -0.82 10.09
N VAL A 201 19.97 -1.55 11.10
CA VAL A 201 21.22 -2.31 10.97
C VAL A 201 21.08 -3.42 9.93
N TRP A 202 19.96 -4.12 9.94
CA TRP A 202 19.64 -5.13 8.92
C TRP A 202 19.56 -4.51 7.54
N ALA A 203 18.83 -3.39 7.39
CA ALA A 203 18.65 -2.69 6.13
C ALA A 203 19.99 -2.25 5.51
N ARG A 204 20.86 -1.62 6.31
CA ARG A 204 22.19 -1.21 5.86
C ARG A 204 23.07 -2.40 5.48
N ALA A 205 23.05 -3.46 6.28
CA ALA A 205 23.85 -4.67 5.99
C ALA A 205 23.36 -5.43 4.75
N ARG A 206 22.11 -5.21 4.33
CA ARG A 206 21.52 -5.73 3.09
C ARG A 206 21.63 -4.75 1.92
N SER A 207 22.28 -3.61 2.11
CA SER A 207 22.36 -2.54 1.10
C SER A 207 20.98 -2.14 0.58
N LEU A 208 19.97 -2.12 1.48
CA LEU A 208 18.60 -1.74 1.14
C LEU A 208 18.58 -0.29 0.64
N GLN A 209 18.13 -0.07 -0.58
CA GLN A 209 18.06 1.24 -1.22
C GLN A 209 16.73 1.91 -0.90
N CYS A 210 16.75 2.93 -0.05
CA CYS A 210 15.56 3.74 0.25
C CYS A 210 15.36 4.77 -0.88
N VAL A 211 14.31 4.62 -1.68
CA VAL A 211 14.09 5.47 -2.86
C VAL A 211 13.19 6.68 -2.57
N GLY A 212 12.53 6.72 -1.42
CA GLY A 212 11.51 7.73 -1.10
C GLY A 212 10.14 7.28 -1.57
N TYR A 213 9.23 8.25 -1.73
CA TYR A 213 7.81 7.95 -1.99
C TYR A 213 7.50 7.95 -3.48
N VAL A 214 6.61 7.03 -3.87
CA VAL A 214 6.10 6.89 -5.23
C VAL A 214 4.62 7.24 -5.23
N LEU A 215 4.22 8.19 -6.06
CA LEU A 215 2.84 8.61 -6.27
C LEU A 215 2.49 8.64 -7.76
N PRO A 216 1.22 8.38 -8.13
CA PRO A 216 0.76 8.39 -9.52
C PRO A 216 0.46 9.80 -10.04
N PHE A 217 1.00 10.84 -9.43
CA PHE A 217 0.78 12.24 -9.82
C PHE A 217 1.87 13.16 -9.26
N ALA A 218 2.07 14.29 -9.91
CA ALA A 218 2.84 15.41 -9.38
C ALA A 218 1.95 16.28 -8.49
N SER A 219 2.31 16.47 -7.23
CA SER A 219 1.49 17.17 -6.22
C SER A 219 1.18 18.63 -6.60
N GLU A 220 2.08 19.25 -7.36
CA GLU A 220 1.96 20.64 -7.84
C GLU A 220 0.77 20.84 -8.77
N GLU A 221 0.40 19.82 -9.55
CA GLU A 221 -0.77 19.84 -10.44
C GLU A 221 -2.10 19.95 -9.69
N TYR A 222 -2.08 19.58 -8.40
CA TYR A 222 -3.25 19.55 -7.51
C TYR A 222 -3.23 20.65 -6.44
N ALA A 223 -2.38 21.66 -6.58
CA ALA A 223 -2.27 22.74 -5.60
C ALA A 223 -3.53 23.64 -5.57
N ASP A 224 -4.14 23.90 -6.73
CA ASP A 224 -5.34 24.74 -6.86
C ASP A 224 -6.62 23.92 -6.64
N LYS A 225 -7.09 23.88 -5.39
CA LYS A 225 -8.33 23.20 -5.00
C LYS A 225 -9.55 23.69 -5.79
N GLY A 226 -9.63 24.99 -6.11
CA GLY A 226 -10.76 25.59 -6.83
C GLY A 226 -10.89 25.03 -8.24
N LYS A 227 -9.78 24.98 -8.98
CA LYS A 227 -9.76 24.38 -10.33
C LYS A 227 -10.10 22.90 -10.33
N ILE A 228 -9.60 22.15 -9.32
CA ILE A 228 -9.92 20.74 -9.19
C ILE A 228 -11.40 20.53 -8.93
N ARG A 229 -12.01 21.34 -8.04
CA ARG A 229 -13.45 21.30 -7.77
C ARG A 229 -14.28 21.56 -9.01
N GLU A 230 -13.96 22.61 -9.76
CA GLU A 230 -14.61 22.96 -11.00
C GLU A 230 -14.56 21.79 -12.00
N ARG A 231 -13.37 21.20 -12.21
CA ARG A 231 -13.16 20.05 -13.10
C ARG A 231 -13.98 18.82 -12.69
N LEU A 232 -14.13 18.57 -11.39
CA LEU A 232 -14.85 17.42 -10.86
C LEU A 232 -16.34 17.68 -10.58
N GLY A 233 -16.84 18.90 -10.86
CA GLY A 233 -18.23 19.28 -10.65
C GLY A 233 -18.62 19.45 -9.18
N TYR A 234 -17.66 19.79 -8.30
CA TYR A 234 -17.92 20.13 -6.91
C TYR A 234 -18.19 21.64 -6.77
N GLY A 235 -19.13 21.99 -5.90
CA GLY A 235 -19.45 23.38 -5.58
C GLY A 235 -18.61 23.96 -4.45
N LYS A 236 -19.22 24.92 -3.72
CA LYS A 236 -18.57 25.60 -2.59
C LYS A 236 -18.86 24.94 -1.22
N GLU A 237 -19.62 23.86 -1.23
CA GLU A 237 -19.93 23.08 -0.02
C GLU A 237 -18.65 22.55 0.65
N ARG A 238 -18.68 22.36 1.97
CA ARG A 238 -17.63 21.64 2.69
C ARG A 238 -17.66 20.16 2.31
N LEU A 239 -16.60 19.68 1.69
CA LEU A 239 -16.53 18.34 1.09
C LEU A 239 -15.72 17.39 1.95
N ILE A 240 -16.39 16.33 2.41
CA ILE A 240 -15.78 15.21 3.14
C ILE A 240 -15.69 13.99 2.22
N ILE A 241 -14.52 13.43 2.04
CA ILE A 241 -14.31 12.16 1.30
C ILE A 241 -13.88 11.07 2.28
N CYS A 242 -14.65 9.99 2.35
CA CYS A 242 -14.35 8.83 3.18
C CYS A 242 -13.98 7.64 2.31
N SER A 243 -12.88 6.94 2.61
CA SER A 243 -12.46 5.76 1.83
C SER A 243 -11.73 4.73 2.68
N ILE A 244 -11.85 3.47 2.28
CA ILE A 244 -11.18 2.32 2.92
C ILE A 244 -10.14 1.64 2.02
N GLY A 245 -9.89 2.21 0.85
CA GLY A 245 -8.90 1.67 -0.10
C GLY A 245 -9.43 0.48 -0.90
N GLY A 246 -8.56 -0.50 -1.18
CA GLY A 246 -8.81 -1.58 -2.14
C GLY A 246 -9.35 -2.89 -1.55
N THR A 247 -9.50 -2.99 -0.23
CA THR A 247 -10.02 -4.20 0.45
C THR A 247 -11.43 -3.99 1.00
N SER A 248 -12.14 -5.06 1.36
CA SER A 248 -13.42 -4.97 2.06
C SER A 248 -13.29 -4.73 3.57
N ILE A 249 -12.08 -4.82 4.11
CA ILE A 249 -11.80 -4.58 5.52
C ILE A 249 -11.90 -3.08 5.78
N GLY A 250 -12.91 -2.66 6.50
CA GLY A 250 -13.13 -1.22 6.79
C GLY A 250 -14.55 -0.77 6.48
N LYS A 251 -15.44 -1.67 6.06
CA LYS A 251 -16.89 -1.40 5.94
C LYS A 251 -17.41 -0.64 7.16
N ASP A 252 -17.04 -1.12 8.34
CA ASP A 252 -17.47 -0.54 9.63
C ASP A 252 -17.05 0.93 9.78
N LEU A 253 -15.90 1.35 9.21
CA LEU A 253 -15.47 2.74 9.21
C LEU A 253 -16.37 3.61 8.33
N LEU A 254 -16.76 3.14 7.15
CA LEU A 254 -17.70 3.87 6.29
C LEU A 254 -19.07 4.04 6.97
N GLU A 255 -19.55 3.00 7.65
CA GLU A 255 -20.79 3.08 8.39
C GLU A 255 -20.68 3.99 9.61
N LEU A 256 -19.53 4.05 10.30
CA LEU A 256 -19.25 5.01 11.36
C LEU A 256 -19.28 6.45 10.82
N CYS A 257 -18.66 6.71 9.66
CA CYS A 257 -18.73 8.01 8.97
C CYS A 257 -20.19 8.38 8.65
N GLY A 258 -20.94 7.42 8.11
CA GLY A 258 -22.37 7.62 7.86
C GLY A 258 -23.16 8.01 9.10
N ARG A 259 -22.94 7.32 10.22
CA ARG A 259 -23.60 7.65 11.52
C ARG A 259 -23.18 9.00 12.08
N ALA A 260 -21.94 9.44 11.83
CA ALA A 260 -21.47 10.76 12.27
C ALA A 260 -22.06 11.91 11.43
N PHE A 261 -22.44 11.66 10.17
CA PHE A 261 -22.87 12.69 9.23
C PHE A 261 -24.05 13.54 9.71
N PRO A 262 -25.16 13.01 10.28
CA PRO A 262 -26.27 13.85 10.77
C PRO A 262 -25.85 14.83 11.86
N ILE A 263 -24.86 14.43 12.70
CA ILE A 263 -24.32 15.28 13.76
C ILE A 263 -23.52 16.42 13.14
N VAL A 264 -22.63 16.11 12.18
CA VAL A 264 -21.85 17.11 11.43
C VAL A 264 -22.78 18.06 10.69
N LYS A 265 -23.81 17.53 9.99
CA LYS A 265 -24.78 18.30 9.20
C LYS A 265 -25.58 19.30 10.01
N LYS A 266 -25.86 18.97 11.29
CA LYS A 266 -26.55 19.88 12.22
C LYS A 266 -25.71 21.13 12.53
N THR A 267 -24.38 20.98 12.61
CA THR A 267 -23.44 22.09 12.89
C THR A 267 -22.99 22.80 11.61
N LEU A 268 -22.78 22.06 10.54
CA LEU A 268 -22.32 22.53 9.23
C LEU A 268 -23.38 22.20 8.15
N PRO A 269 -24.42 23.03 7.97
CA PRO A 269 -25.55 22.74 7.09
C PRO A 269 -25.16 22.57 5.60
N ASP A 270 -24.06 23.18 5.17
CA ASP A 270 -23.53 23.13 3.80
C ASP A 270 -22.60 21.93 3.53
N VAL A 271 -22.40 21.03 4.54
CA VAL A 271 -21.48 19.89 4.36
C VAL A 271 -22.06 18.83 3.41
N ARG A 272 -21.19 18.28 2.58
CA ARG A 272 -21.41 17.11 1.72
C ARG A 272 -20.44 16.01 2.10
N MET A 273 -20.93 14.79 2.29
CA MET A 273 -20.11 13.61 2.60
C MET A 273 -20.28 12.56 1.52
N ILE A 274 -19.15 12.07 1.00
CA ILE A 274 -19.08 10.99 0.01
C ILE A 274 -18.31 9.83 0.62
N LEU A 275 -18.96 8.67 0.69
CA LEU A 275 -18.35 7.39 1.08
C LEU A 275 -17.97 6.62 -0.17
N VAL A 276 -16.71 6.22 -0.28
CA VAL A 276 -16.18 5.45 -1.41
C VAL A 276 -15.89 4.03 -0.96
N CYS A 277 -16.68 3.08 -1.48
CA CYS A 277 -16.63 1.66 -1.11
C CYS A 277 -15.35 0.95 -1.56
N GLY A 278 -14.74 1.42 -2.67
CA GLY A 278 -13.67 0.70 -3.32
C GLY A 278 -14.17 -0.50 -4.16
N PRO A 279 -13.26 -1.28 -4.75
CA PRO A 279 -13.63 -2.29 -5.76
C PRO A 279 -14.24 -3.57 -5.19
N ARG A 280 -14.31 -3.74 -3.87
CA ARG A 280 -14.71 -5.00 -3.22
C ARG A 280 -15.97 -4.90 -2.35
N LEU A 281 -16.55 -3.70 -2.24
CA LEU A 281 -17.83 -3.47 -1.56
C LEU A 281 -18.81 -2.79 -2.51
N THR A 282 -20.08 -3.16 -2.40
CA THR A 282 -21.16 -2.47 -3.13
C THR A 282 -21.84 -1.45 -2.23
N PRO A 283 -22.34 -0.32 -2.76
CA PRO A 283 -23.09 0.68 -1.99
C PRO A 283 -24.27 0.06 -1.20
N ALA A 284 -24.97 -0.89 -1.79
CA ALA A 284 -26.08 -1.58 -1.15
C ALA A 284 -25.69 -2.40 0.11
N SER A 285 -24.41 -2.69 0.29
CA SER A 285 -23.92 -3.41 1.47
C SER A 285 -23.77 -2.52 2.70
N LEU A 286 -23.81 -1.18 2.53
CA LEU A 286 -23.64 -0.23 3.64
C LEU A 286 -24.99 0.17 4.24
N SER A 287 -25.03 0.24 5.57
CA SER A 287 -26.15 0.80 6.32
C SER A 287 -25.82 2.23 6.74
N VAL A 288 -26.31 3.22 5.97
CA VAL A 288 -26.02 4.63 6.19
C VAL A 288 -27.28 5.47 6.17
N PRO A 289 -27.31 6.60 6.92
CA PRO A 289 -28.44 7.52 6.94
C PRO A 289 -28.67 8.21 5.60
N ASN A 290 -29.90 8.72 5.40
CA ASN A 290 -30.22 9.56 4.26
C ASN A 290 -29.35 10.83 4.22
N GLY A 291 -29.01 11.26 2.99
CA GLY A 291 -28.22 12.47 2.75
C GLY A 291 -26.71 12.23 2.64
N VAL A 292 -26.25 11.01 2.93
CA VAL A 292 -24.86 10.58 2.64
C VAL A 292 -24.83 10.05 1.21
N GLU A 293 -23.87 10.52 0.43
CA GLU A 293 -23.61 10.01 -0.92
C GLU A 293 -22.69 8.78 -0.82
N VAL A 294 -23.09 7.66 -1.43
CA VAL A 294 -22.28 6.43 -1.48
C VAL A 294 -21.91 6.14 -2.92
N ARG A 295 -20.61 5.98 -3.17
CA ARG A 295 -20.08 5.61 -4.48
C ARG A 295 -19.35 4.28 -4.41
N GLU A 296 -19.32 3.57 -5.50
CA GLU A 296 -18.50 2.37 -5.68
C GLU A 296 -17.00 2.72 -5.72
N TYR A 297 -16.29 2.12 -6.63
CA TYR A 297 -14.88 2.47 -6.92
C TYR A 297 -14.81 3.77 -7.72
N ILE A 298 -13.91 4.66 -7.33
CA ILE A 298 -13.59 5.89 -8.06
C ILE A 298 -12.13 5.77 -8.52
N PRO A 299 -11.88 5.71 -9.85
CA PRO A 299 -10.53 5.80 -10.38
C PRO A 299 -9.87 7.14 -10.01
N LYS A 300 -8.57 7.14 -9.78
CA LYS A 300 -7.82 8.35 -9.41
C LYS A 300 -8.44 9.11 -8.23
N LEU A 301 -8.83 8.39 -7.18
CA LEU A 301 -9.49 8.97 -5.99
C LEU A 301 -8.70 10.12 -5.38
N TYR A 302 -7.39 10.17 -5.58
CA TYR A 302 -6.53 11.28 -5.16
C TYR A 302 -6.97 12.64 -5.74
N GLU A 303 -7.59 12.70 -6.92
CA GLU A 303 -8.16 13.94 -7.49
C GLU A 303 -9.32 14.45 -6.62
N HIS A 304 -10.16 13.54 -6.14
CA HIS A 304 -11.26 13.86 -5.24
C HIS A 304 -10.74 14.25 -3.84
N PHE A 305 -9.66 13.61 -3.37
CA PHE A 305 -8.98 14.07 -2.16
C PHE A 305 -8.40 15.47 -2.32
N ALA A 306 -7.83 15.80 -3.47
CA ALA A 306 -7.34 17.15 -3.77
C ALA A 306 -8.46 18.21 -3.73
N ALA A 307 -9.70 17.85 -4.06
CA ALA A 307 -10.87 18.70 -3.97
C ALA A 307 -11.46 18.79 -2.57
N SER A 308 -11.16 17.85 -1.66
CA SER A 308 -11.80 17.77 -0.35
C SER A 308 -11.30 18.83 0.64
N ASP A 309 -12.09 19.12 1.65
CA ASP A 309 -11.71 19.93 2.80
C ASP A 309 -11.13 19.04 3.92
N ILE A 310 -11.64 17.83 4.05
CA ILE A 310 -11.10 16.81 4.94
C ILE A 310 -11.36 15.42 4.36
N ALA A 311 -10.41 14.51 4.54
CA ALA A 311 -10.61 13.10 4.25
C ALA A 311 -10.69 12.26 5.52
N ILE A 312 -11.45 11.15 5.46
CA ILE A 312 -11.50 10.14 6.51
C ILE A 312 -11.14 8.82 5.88
N ILE A 313 -10.03 8.22 6.31
CA ILE A 313 -9.47 7.07 5.62
C ILE A 313 -9.05 5.96 6.58
N GLN A 314 -9.03 4.74 6.07
CA GLN A 314 -8.24 3.68 6.65
C GLN A 314 -6.74 4.01 6.53
N GLY A 315 -5.91 3.49 7.41
CA GLY A 315 -4.47 3.78 7.45
C GLY A 315 -3.65 3.07 6.36
N GLY A 316 -4.15 2.94 5.13
CA GLY A 316 -3.42 2.34 4.01
C GLY A 316 -2.23 3.19 3.54
N GLY A 317 -1.13 2.53 3.14
CA GLY A 317 0.14 3.18 2.81
C GLY A 317 0.03 4.23 1.72
N THR A 318 -0.57 3.89 0.59
CA THR A 318 -0.70 4.77 -0.58
C THR A 318 -1.62 5.96 -0.31
N THR A 319 -2.84 5.71 0.17
CA THR A 319 -3.83 6.79 0.41
C THR A 319 -3.34 7.81 1.44
N THR A 320 -2.63 7.36 2.48
CA THR A 320 -2.03 8.28 3.47
C THR A 320 -0.93 9.14 2.85
N LEU A 321 -0.11 8.58 1.94
CA LEU A 321 0.91 9.32 1.20
C LEU A 321 0.29 10.33 0.22
N GLU A 322 -0.74 9.93 -0.52
CA GLU A 322 -1.48 10.82 -1.41
C GLU A 322 -1.98 12.06 -0.67
N LEU A 323 -2.68 11.87 0.45
CA LEU A 323 -3.19 12.98 1.28
C LEU A 323 -2.08 13.83 1.90
N THR A 324 -0.96 13.21 2.29
CA THR A 324 0.21 13.93 2.80
C THR A 324 0.82 14.82 1.72
N ALA A 325 1.00 14.30 0.50
CA ALA A 325 1.55 15.05 -0.63
C ALA A 325 0.60 16.16 -1.12
N LEU A 326 -0.70 15.87 -1.19
CA LEU A 326 -1.75 16.84 -1.54
C LEU A 326 -1.95 17.91 -0.48
N ARG A 327 -1.36 17.73 0.70
CA ARG A 327 -1.50 18.63 1.85
C ARG A 327 -2.98 18.92 2.17
N ARG A 328 -3.78 17.86 2.26
CA ARG A 328 -5.18 17.96 2.68
C ARG A 328 -5.33 17.41 4.10
N PRO A 329 -6.09 18.07 4.98
CA PRO A 329 -6.40 17.54 6.32
C PRO A 329 -7.05 16.17 6.21
N PHE A 330 -6.64 15.24 7.09
CA PHE A 330 -7.27 13.92 7.12
C PHE A 330 -7.23 13.29 8.51
N LEU A 331 -8.27 12.50 8.78
CA LEU A 331 -8.35 11.59 9.91
C LEU A 331 -8.06 10.18 9.39
N PHE A 332 -7.19 9.44 10.07
CA PHE A 332 -6.88 8.09 9.64
C PHE A 332 -7.06 7.07 10.76
N PHE A 333 -7.58 5.92 10.37
CA PHE A 333 -7.92 4.80 11.23
C PHE A 333 -7.09 3.59 10.83
N PRO A 334 -5.89 3.38 11.41
CA PRO A 334 -5.12 2.19 11.11
C PRO A 334 -5.83 0.97 11.66
N LEU A 335 -5.93 -0.11 10.84
CA LEU A 335 -6.53 -1.37 11.25
C LEU A 335 -5.93 -1.88 12.56
N GLU A 336 -6.78 -2.23 13.51
CA GLU A 336 -6.35 -2.84 14.76
C GLU A 336 -5.77 -4.24 14.48
N GLY A 337 -4.63 -4.55 15.08
CA GLY A 337 -3.89 -5.78 14.79
C GLY A 337 -2.95 -5.74 13.58
N HIS A 338 -3.05 -4.74 12.69
CA HIS A 338 -2.20 -4.63 11.51
C HIS A 338 -0.94 -3.80 11.80
N PHE A 339 0.20 -4.47 11.99
CA PHE A 339 1.45 -3.84 12.44
C PHE A 339 1.96 -2.77 11.45
N GLU A 340 1.84 -3.00 10.14
CA GLU A 340 2.29 -2.06 9.13
C GLU A 340 1.57 -0.71 9.28
N GLN A 341 0.22 -0.74 9.37
CA GLN A 341 -0.56 0.48 9.54
C GLN A 341 -0.35 1.15 10.90
N GLN A 342 -0.24 0.34 11.97
CA GLN A 342 -0.12 0.83 13.34
C GLN A 342 1.25 1.41 13.68
N LEU A 343 2.33 0.86 13.11
CA LEU A 343 3.70 1.21 13.44
C LEU A 343 4.41 1.94 12.28
N HIS A 344 4.45 1.34 11.10
CA HIS A 344 5.21 1.90 9.97
C HIS A 344 4.51 3.13 9.38
N ILE A 345 3.25 2.99 8.97
CA ILE A 345 2.51 4.10 8.36
C ILE A 345 2.21 5.19 9.39
N ALA A 346 1.71 4.83 10.58
CA ALA A 346 1.45 5.81 11.63
C ALA A 346 2.74 6.49 12.10
N GLY A 347 3.87 5.79 12.17
CA GLY A 347 5.19 6.36 12.48
C GLY A 347 5.64 7.36 11.43
N ARG A 348 5.51 7.04 10.14
CA ARG A 348 5.77 7.95 9.02
C ARG A 348 4.92 9.21 9.09
N LEU A 349 3.62 9.06 9.30
CA LEU A 349 2.71 10.21 9.43
C LEU A 349 3.05 11.10 10.64
N ALA A 350 3.40 10.50 11.78
CA ALA A 350 3.84 11.24 12.95
C ALA A 350 5.13 12.01 12.69
N ARG A 351 6.09 11.42 11.96
CA ARG A 351 7.35 12.07 11.58
C ARG A 351 7.12 13.29 10.67
N HIS A 352 6.18 13.19 9.73
CA HIS A 352 5.81 14.32 8.86
C HIS A 352 4.85 15.32 9.54
N GLY A 353 4.27 14.99 10.69
CA GLY A 353 3.22 15.78 11.32
C GLY A 353 1.90 15.77 10.53
N ALA A 354 1.68 14.74 9.71
CA ALA A 354 0.54 14.62 8.80
C ALA A 354 -0.56 13.73 9.35
N GLY A 355 -1.82 14.14 9.10
CA GLY A 355 -2.99 13.39 9.52
C GLY A 355 -3.21 13.34 11.05
N ILE A 356 -4.40 12.92 11.45
CA ILE A 356 -4.78 12.75 12.85
C ILE A 356 -5.19 11.30 13.04
N LYS A 357 -4.44 10.57 13.87
CA LYS A 357 -4.71 9.17 14.18
C LYS A 357 -5.90 9.02 15.09
N HIS A 358 -6.83 8.14 14.72
CA HIS A 358 -7.92 7.67 15.55
C HIS A 358 -7.86 6.16 15.75
N ILE A 359 -8.41 5.67 16.85
CA ILE A 359 -8.57 4.24 17.15
C ILE A 359 -10.05 3.91 16.95
N TYR A 360 -10.35 2.98 16.05
CA TYR A 360 -11.73 2.66 15.67
C TYR A 360 -12.57 2.23 16.86
N SER A 361 -12.09 1.30 17.68
CA SER A 361 -12.78 0.78 18.86
C SER A 361 -13.06 1.83 19.96
N GLN A 362 -12.42 2.99 19.90
CA GLN A 362 -12.56 4.09 20.85
C GLN A 362 -13.31 5.30 20.26
N THR A 363 -13.77 5.21 19.00
CA THR A 363 -14.37 6.33 18.28
C THR A 363 -15.87 6.09 18.09
N THR A 364 -16.69 6.90 18.78
CA THR A 364 -18.13 6.95 18.55
C THR A 364 -18.49 7.91 17.41
N PRO A 365 -19.73 7.89 16.88
CA PRO A 365 -20.18 8.88 15.90
C PRO A 365 -20.01 10.32 16.36
N GLU A 366 -20.21 10.60 17.65
CA GLU A 366 -20.07 11.93 18.26
C GLU A 366 -18.60 12.37 18.28
N ILE A 367 -17.70 11.49 18.70
CA ILE A 367 -16.25 11.76 18.71
C ILE A 367 -15.75 12.03 17.28
N LEU A 368 -16.22 11.23 16.30
CA LEU A 368 -15.85 11.44 14.89
C LEU A 368 -16.42 12.76 14.37
N ALA A 369 -17.67 13.08 14.67
CA ALA A 369 -18.30 14.34 14.27
C ALA A 369 -17.54 15.55 14.82
N ASP A 370 -17.20 15.54 16.10
CA ASP A 370 -16.40 16.60 16.74
C ASP A 370 -15.02 16.75 16.08
N ALA A 371 -14.36 15.63 15.79
CA ALA A 371 -13.07 15.65 15.10
C ALA A 371 -13.17 16.23 13.68
N ILE A 372 -14.23 15.92 12.94
CA ILE A 372 -14.50 16.50 11.61
C ILE A 372 -14.71 18.00 11.73
N ILE A 373 -15.66 18.44 12.57
CA ILE A 373 -16.02 19.86 12.75
C ILE A 373 -14.79 20.69 13.15
N LYS A 374 -13.96 20.14 14.03
CA LYS A 374 -12.75 20.83 14.53
C LYS A 374 -11.67 20.98 13.45
N ASN A 375 -11.64 20.13 12.41
CA ASN A 375 -10.52 20.05 11.50
C ASN A 375 -10.85 20.35 10.03
N ILE A 376 -12.12 20.39 9.63
CA ILE A 376 -12.53 20.53 8.22
C ILE A 376 -12.11 21.86 7.59
N ASP A 377 -12.05 22.94 8.36
CA ASP A 377 -11.64 24.28 7.87
C ASP A 377 -10.15 24.57 8.12
N LYS A 378 -9.35 23.57 8.56
CA LYS A 378 -7.91 23.74 8.78
C LYS A 378 -7.13 23.53 7.49
N GLU A 379 -5.99 24.18 7.41
CA GLU A 379 -4.97 23.91 6.39
C GLU A 379 -3.92 22.94 6.92
N ALA A 380 -3.27 22.23 6.00
CA ALA A 380 -2.15 21.35 6.33
C ALA A 380 -0.94 22.18 6.76
N THR A 381 -0.39 21.88 7.92
CA THR A 381 0.77 22.58 8.50
C THR A 381 2.11 21.91 8.19
N TRP A 382 2.10 20.65 7.74
CA TRP A 382 3.32 19.90 7.40
C TRP A 382 3.92 20.35 6.07
N PRO A 383 5.26 20.24 5.91
CA PRO A 383 5.93 20.61 4.66
C PRO A 383 5.60 19.64 3.52
N PRO A 384 5.82 20.03 2.26
CA PRO A 384 5.78 19.10 1.13
C PRO A 384 6.74 17.93 1.34
N ILE A 385 6.34 16.74 0.89
CA ILE A 385 7.16 15.53 0.91
C ILE A 385 7.76 15.28 -0.47
N ARG A 386 8.90 14.58 -0.53
CA ARG A 386 9.54 14.22 -1.80
C ARG A 386 8.86 13.00 -2.40
N THR A 387 8.55 13.08 -3.70
CA THR A 387 7.81 12.04 -4.45
C THR A 387 8.58 11.54 -5.67
N ASP A 388 9.91 11.67 -5.67
CA ASP A 388 10.83 11.26 -6.73
C ASP A 388 11.24 9.77 -6.66
N GLY A 389 10.49 8.97 -5.89
CA GLY A 389 10.82 7.55 -5.65
C GLY A 389 10.77 6.68 -6.90
N ALA A 390 9.85 6.94 -7.82
CA ALA A 390 9.75 6.20 -9.08
C ALA A 390 11.01 6.40 -9.94
N GLU A 391 11.47 7.64 -10.09
CA GLU A 391 12.68 7.98 -10.84
C GLU A 391 13.92 7.27 -10.26
N LYS A 392 14.08 7.29 -8.94
CA LYS A 392 15.20 6.64 -8.25
C LYS A 392 15.14 5.12 -8.37
N ALA A 393 13.96 4.52 -8.19
CA ALA A 393 13.78 3.08 -8.34
C ALA A 393 14.10 2.65 -9.77
N ALA A 394 13.56 3.31 -10.78
CA ALA A 394 13.83 3.03 -12.18
C ALA A 394 15.32 3.16 -12.54
N LYS A 395 16.00 4.19 -11.99
CA LYS A 395 17.45 4.36 -12.17
C LYS A 395 18.26 3.19 -11.62
N LEU A 396 17.95 2.71 -10.42
CA LEU A 396 18.62 1.55 -9.81
C LEU A 396 18.34 0.26 -10.60
N ILE A 397 17.10 0.07 -11.05
CA ILE A 397 16.68 -1.06 -11.87
C ILE A 397 17.45 -1.07 -13.20
N ASN A 398 17.59 0.10 -13.87
CA ASN A 398 18.38 0.23 -15.11
C ASN A 398 19.86 -0.07 -14.89
N GLN A 399 20.43 0.28 -13.75
CA GLN A 399 21.82 -0.07 -13.42
C GLN A 399 22.00 -1.59 -13.36
N ILE A 400 21.06 -2.33 -12.76
CA ILE A 400 21.07 -3.80 -12.77
C ILE A 400 20.94 -4.36 -14.19
N LEU A 401 20.00 -3.84 -14.99
CA LEU A 401 19.80 -4.27 -16.39
C LEU A 401 21.04 -4.06 -17.26
N ASN A 402 21.84 -3.04 -16.97
CA ASN A 402 23.05 -2.68 -17.70
C ASN A 402 24.32 -3.29 -17.10
N GLY A 403 24.24 -3.98 -15.96
CA GLY A 403 25.38 -4.58 -15.27
C GLY A 403 26.37 -3.54 -14.69
N THR A 404 25.84 -2.39 -14.26
CA THR A 404 26.62 -1.25 -13.70
C THR A 404 26.46 -1.06 -12.21
N LEU A 405 25.68 -1.89 -11.54
CA LEU A 405 25.48 -1.91 -10.08
C LEU A 405 26.17 -3.10 -9.44
#